data_18b41dccd374dedfd018b99f18da1f4f
#
_entry.id   18b41dccd374dedfd018b99f18da1f4f
#
_cell.length_a   1.000
_cell.length_b   1.000
_cell.length_c   1.000
_cell.angle_alpha   90.00
_cell.angle_beta   90.00
_cell.angle_gamma   90.00
#
_symmetry.space_group_name_H-M   'P 1'
#
loop_
_entity.id
_entity.type
_entity.pdbx_description
1 polymer ?
#
loop_
_entity_poly.entity_id
_entity_poly.type
_entity_poly.pdbx_seq_one_letter_code
_entity_poly.pdbx_strand_id
1 'polypeptide(L)' 'MGTLKYAILGLLNRNEMTGYELSKEFETTLFEFWNAKHSQIYPELRQMVQDKWIEKYVKADNDKEIYYKLLPL' A
#
# COMPACT_ATOMS: atom_id res chain seq x y z
N MET A 1 -10.45 -8.39 -8.58
CA MET A 1 -9.27 -8.80 -9.35
C MET A 1 -8.01 -8.47 -8.59
N GLY A 2 -7.09 -9.41 -8.57
CA GLY A 2 -5.93 -9.30 -7.70
C GLY A 2 -4.73 -8.55 -8.24
N THR A 3 -4.84 -7.90 -9.40
CA THR A 3 -3.67 -7.27 -10.02
C THR A 3 -3.19 -6.04 -9.26
N LEU A 4 -4.10 -5.24 -8.69
CA LEU A 4 -3.71 -4.08 -7.89
C LEU A 4 -2.87 -4.50 -6.69
N LYS A 5 -3.17 -5.64 -6.11
CA LYS A 5 -2.40 -6.17 -4.99
C LYS A 5 -0.93 -6.35 -5.35
N TYR A 6 -0.65 -6.86 -6.54
CA TYR A 6 0.73 -7.09 -6.95
C TYR A 6 1.50 -5.79 -7.14
N ALA A 7 0.85 -4.76 -7.64
CA ALA A 7 1.48 -3.44 -7.75
C ALA A 7 1.82 -2.88 -6.38
N ILE A 8 0.92 -3.02 -5.42
CA ILE A 8 1.17 -2.57 -4.05
C ILE A 8 2.31 -3.36 -3.43
N LEU A 9 2.33 -4.67 -3.62
CA LEU A 9 3.42 -5.50 -3.09
C LEU A 9 4.77 -5.07 -3.67
N GLY A 10 4.80 -4.76 -4.95
CA GLY A 10 6.03 -4.30 -5.58
C GLY A 10 6.54 -3.00 -4.98
N LEU A 11 5.66 -2.05 -4.71
CA LEU A 11 6.05 -0.80 -4.09
C LEU A 11 6.55 -1.01 -2.67
N LEU A 12 5.83 -1.82 -1.89
CA LEU A 12 6.21 -2.08 -0.50
C LEU A 12 7.50 -2.90 -0.39
N ASN A 13 7.81 -3.66 -1.42
CA ASN A 13 9.07 -4.41 -1.46
C ASN A 13 10.27 -3.46 -1.50
N ARG A 14 10.07 -2.26 -2.00
CA ARG A 14 11.14 -1.26 -2.07
C ARG A 14 11.25 -0.46 -0.78
N ASN A 15 10.12 -0.04 -0.23
CA ASN A 15 10.09 0.76 1.00
C ASN A 15 8.77 0.55 1.71
N GLU A 16 8.81 0.65 3.03
CA GLU A 16 7.58 0.76 3.81
C GLU A 16 6.94 2.11 3.51
N MET A 17 5.63 2.13 3.35
CA MET A 17 4.93 3.33 2.92
C MET A 17 3.61 3.50 3.66
N THR A 18 3.18 4.76 3.79
CA THR A 18 1.83 5.05 4.26
C THR A 18 0.84 4.83 3.11
N GLY A 19 -0.44 4.74 3.45
CA GLY A 19 -1.47 4.67 2.41
C GLY A 19 -1.44 5.89 1.50
N TYR A 20 -1.17 7.07 2.09
CA TYR A 20 -1.06 8.30 1.31
C TYR A 20 0.09 8.20 0.30
N GLU A 21 1.25 7.75 0.76
CA GLU A 21 2.40 7.60 -0.13
C GLU A 21 2.13 6.62 -1.26
N LEU A 22 1.47 5.51 -0.95
CA LEU A 22 1.07 4.55 -1.98
C LEU A 22 0.15 5.20 -3.01
N SER A 23 -0.85 5.96 -2.54
CA SER A 23 -1.76 6.65 -3.44
C SER A 23 -1.03 7.63 -4.35
N LYS A 24 -0.04 8.34 -3.79
CA LYS A 24 0.74 9.30 -4.58
C LYS A 24 1.56 8.59 -5.65
N GLU A 25 2.11 7.41 -5.35
CA GLU A 25 2.84 6.64 -6.35
C GLU A 25 1.95 6.27 -7.53
N PHE A 26 0.72 5.85 -7.26
CA PHE A 26 -0.21 5.53 -8.35
C PHE A 26 -0.61 6.76 -9.14
N GLU A 27 -0.69 7.93 -8.48
CA GLU A 27 -1.03 9.17 -9.19
C GLU A 27 0.11 9.68 -10.07
N THR A 28 1.35 9.49 -9.65
CA THR A 28 2.49 10.13 -10.32
C THR A 28 3.33 9.17 -11.13
N THR A 29 3.79 8.09 -10.52
CA THR A 29 4.74 7.18 -11.15
C THR A 29 4.07 6.12 -11.99
N LEU A 30 2.95 5.58 -11.51
CA LEU A 30 2.29 4.47 -12.16
C LEU A 30 1.05 4.88 -12.94
N PHE A 31 0.79 6.17 -13.06
CA PHE A 31 -0.44 6.68 -13.67
C PHE A 31 -0.69 6.11 -15.06
N GLU A 32 0.34 6.04 -15.90
CA GLU A 32 0.20 5.56 -17.26
C GLU A 32 -0.14 4.08 -17.34
N PHE A 33 0.28 3.32 -16.34
CA PHE A 33 0.13 1.88 -16.33
C PHE A 33 -0.98 1.40 -15.40
N TRP A 34 -1.33 2.23 -14.42
CA TRP A 34 -2.24 1.79 -13.36
C TRP A 34 -3.01 2.98 -12.80
N ASN A 35 -4.19 3.16 -13.28
CA ASN A 35 -5.03 4.27 -12.84
C ASN A 35 -5.88 3.85 -11.64
N ALA A 36 -5.24 3.73 -10.49
CA ALA A 36 -5.94 3.36 -9.26
C ALA A 36 -6.20 4.60 -8.41
N LYS A 37 -7.41 4.71 -7.90
CA LYS A 37 -7.82 5.85 -7.07
C LYS A 37 -7.75 5.49 -5.60
N HIS A 38 -7.76 6.51 -4.74
CA HIS A 38 -7.79 6.31 -3.29
C HIS A 38 -8.90 5.34 -2.89
N SER A 39 -10.07 5.47 -3.52
CA SER A 39 -11.20 4.62 -3.20
C SER A 39 -10.97 3.14 -3.51
N GLN A 40 -9.97 2.84 -4.32
CA GLN A 40 -9.61 1.46 -4.66
C GLN A 40 -8.44 0.97 -3.81
N ILE A 41 -7.52 1.87 -3.48
CA ILE A 41 -6.29 1.51 -2.78
C ILE A 41 -6.55 1.11 -1.33
N TYR A 42 -7.33 1.91 -0.60
CA TYR A 42 -7.56 1.62 0.82
C TYR A 42 -8.32 0.33 1.09
N PRO A 43 -9.39 0.01 0.33
CA PRO A 43 -10.02 -1.30 0.51
C PRO A 43 -9.08 -2.46 0.20
N GLU A 44 -8.22 -2.29 -0.81
CA GLU A 44 -7.26 -3.33 -1.16
C GLU A 44 -6.25 -3.53 -0.03
N LEU A 45 -5.75 -2.44 0.55
CA LEU A 45 -4.82 -2.54 1.68
C LEU A 45 -5.46 -3.26 2.86
N ARG A 46 -6.72 -2.96 3.16
CA ARG A 46 -7.43 -3.65 4.24
C ARG A 46 -7.51 -5.14 3.99
N GLN A 47 -7.83 -5.52 2.76
CA GLN A 47 -7.93 -6.93 2.41
C GLN A 47 -6.57 -7.61 2.52
N MET A 48 -5.51 -6.94 2.08
CA MET A 48 -4.17 -7.51 2.14
C MET A 48 -3.69 -7.70 3.58
N VAL A 49 -4.07 -6.80 4.49
CA VAL A 49 -3.77 -6.97 5.90
C VAL A 49 -4.50 -8.19 6.45
N GLN A 50 -5.79 -8.34 6.11
CA GLN A 50 -6.58 -9.49 6.53
C GLN A 50 -5.98 -10.80 6.03
N ASP A 51 -5.48 -10.79 4.80
CA ASP A 51 -4.93 -11.99 4.17
C ASP A 51 -3.49 -12.27 4.57
N LYS A 52 -2.92 -11.44 5.44
CA LYS A 52 -1.56 -11.63 5.97
C LYS A 52 -0.46 -11.45 4.93
N TRP A 53 -0.71 -10.66 3.89
CA TRP A 53 0.32 -10.30 2.93
C TRP A 53 1.17 -9.14 3.45
N ILE A 54 0.53 -8.21 4.18
CA ILE A 54 1.18 -7.02 4.71
C ILE A 54 0.67 -6.81 6.13
N GLU A 55 1.35 -5.93 6.87
CA GLU A 55 0.82 -5.49 8.15
C GLU A 55 0.89 -3.98 8.24
N LYS A 56 0.02 -3.43 9.07
CA LYS A 56 -0.01 -1.99 9.30
C LYS A 56 0.55 -1.69 10.68
N TYR A 57 1.19 -0.53 10.80
CA TYR A 57 1.76 -0.11 12.08
C TYR A 57 1.89 1.40 12.08
N VAL A 58 2.12 1.97 13.28
CA VAL A 58 2.43 3.39 13.42
C VAL A 58 3.84 3.51 13.95
N LYS A 59 4.51 4.61 13.60
CA LYS A 59 5.86 4.86 14.10
C LYS A 59 5.79 5.64 15.41
N ALA A 60 6.78 5.42 16.27
CA ALA A 60 6.80 6.06 17.59
C ALA A 60 6.81 7.57 17.49
N ASP A 61 7.47 8.11 16.46
CA ASP A 61 7.59 9.56 16.28
C ASP A 61 6.49 10.14 15.38
N ASN A 62 5.61 9.30 14.85
CA ASN A 62 4.54 9.76 13.98
C ASN A 62 3.35 8.80 14.07
N ASP A 63 2.62 8.90 15.17
CA ASP A 63 1.50 8.00 15.42
C ASP A 63 0.22 8.41 14.70
N LYS A 64 0.27 9.48 13.91
CA LYS A 64 -0.89 9.94 13.15
C LYS A 64 -1.01 9.29 11.79
N GLU A 65 0.05 8.65 11.33
CA GLU A 65 0.05 8.00 10.02
C GLU A 65 0.22 6.50 10.16
N ILE A 66 -0.52 5.78 9.34
CA ILE A 66 -0.44 4.32 9.31
C ILE A 66 0.47 3.90 8.18
N TYR A 67 1.51 3.15 8.52
CA TYR A 67 2.46 2.60 7.55
C TYR A 67 2.11 1.14 7.25
N TYR A 68 2.51 0.71 6.09
CA TYR A 68 2.32 -0.67 5.65
C TYR A 68 3.67 -1.27 5.27
N LYS A 69 3.86 -2.53 5.58
CA LYS A 69 5.07 -3.24 5.21
C LYS A 69 4.74 -4.69 4.88
N LEU A 70 5.59 -5.31 4.06
CA LEU A 70 5.42 -6.71 3.71
C LEU A 70 5.65 -7.59 4.92
N LEU A 71 4.86 -8.64 5.02
CA LEU A 71 5.13 -9.70 6.00
C LEU A 71 6.05 -10.72 5.35
N PRO A 72 6.99 -11.29 6.12
CA PRO A 72 7.81 -12.37 5.57
C PRO A 72 6.95 -13.58 5.28
N LEU A 73 7.26 -14.24 4.20
CA LEU A 73 6.57 -15.46 3.81
C LEU A 73 7.16 -16.67 4.49
#